data_591ccfc62464f0d737db3c077422b727
#
_entry.id   591ccfc62464f0d737db3c077422b727
#
_cell.length_a   1.000
_cell.length_b   1.000
_cell.length_c   1.000
_cell.angle_alpha   90.00
_cell.angle_beta   90.00
_cell.angle_gamma   90.00
#
_symmetry.space_group_name_H-M   'P 1'
#
loop_
_entity.id
_entity.type
_entity.pdbx_description
1 polymer ?
#
loop_
_entity_poly.entity_id
_entity_poly.type
_entity_poly.pdbx_seq_one_letter_code
_entity_poly.pdbx_strand_id
1 'polypeptide(L)'
;MSMNTEIYQDISTRTAGDIYIGVVGPVRAGKSTFIKRFMETQVIPNIDNVYRRERAKDELPQSGSGRMVMTAEPKFVPEEAVDIALDEGSSCSVRLIDCVGYMIPGATGQMEGESPRMVSTPWLDHEVTMSEAAELGTTRVIREHSTIGIVVTTDGSITDIPREDYIEAEGRVIRELQEIGKPFLVLLNATEPESDRVQAMARDIASVSYTHL
;
A
#
# COMPACT_ATOMS: atom_id res chain seq x y z
N MET A 1 20.49 -3.40 -23.13
CA MET A 1 19.12 -3.30 -22.61
C MET A 1 19.20 -3.52 -21.12
N SER A 2 18.72 -2.60 -20.30
CA SER A 2 18.88 -2.73 -18.85
C SER A 2 17.88 -3.74 -18.30
N MET A 3 18.26 -4.45 -17.24
CA MET A 3 17.43 -5.44 -16.52
C MET A 3 16.03 -4.88 -16.11
N ASN A 4 15.92 -3.57 -15.92
CA ASN A 4 14.65 -2.90 -15.64
C ASN A 4 13.65 -2.99 -16.81
N THR A 5 14.09 -2.88 -18.06
CA THR A 5 13.19 -2.90 -19.23
C THR A 5 12.52 -4.27 -19.39
N GLU A 6 13.21 -5.36 -19.05
CA GLU A 6 12.66 -6.72 -19.15
C GLU A 6 11.58 -6.98 -18.11
N ILE A 7 11.73 -6.46 -16.88
CA ILE A 7 10.74 -6.58 -15.80
C ILE A 7 9.44 -5.85 -16.18
N TYR A 8 9.55 -4.63 -16.70
CA TYR A 8 8.36 -3.86 -17.13
C TYR A 8 7.65 -4.51 -18.31
N GLN A 9 8.39 -5.08 -19.25
CA GLN A 9 7.82 -5.82 -20.38
C GLN A 9 7.11 -7.09 -19.92
N ASP A 10 7.68 -7.83 -18.98
CA ASP A 10 7.08 -9.05 -18.42
C ASP A 10 5.78 -8.73 -17.66
N ILE A 11 5.79 -7.69 -16.82
CA ILE A 11 4.60 -7.21 -16.10
C ILE A 11 3.53 -6.76 -17.09
N SER A 12 3.87 -5.95 -18.07
CA SER A 12 2.95 -5.45 -19.10
C SER A 12 2.33 -6.60 -19.92
N THR A 13 3.10 -7.63 -20.23
CA THR A 13 2.60 -8.80 -20.97
C THR A 13 1.62 -9.62 -20.15
N ARG A 14 1.87 -9.78 -18.84
CA ARG A 14 1.00 -10.55 -17.93
C ARG A 14 -0.32 -9.87 -17.63
N THR A 15 -0.37 -8.54 -17.67
CA THR A 15 -1.52 -7.73 -17.24
C THR A 15 -2.26 -7.06 -18.39
N ALA A 16 -1.93 -7.40 -19.64
CA ALA A 16 -2.42 -6.70 -20.84
C ALA A 16 -2.10 -5.18 -20.83
N GLY A 17 -1.03 -4.79 -20.13
CA GLY A 17 -0.56 -3.41 -20.03
C GLY A 17 -0.93 -2.68 -18.74
N ASP A 18 -1.85 -3.23 -17.94
CA ASP A 18 -2.24 -2.61 -16.66
C ASP A 18 -1.31 -3.04 -15.53
N ILE A 19 -0.85 -2.08 -14.73
CA ILE A 19 -0.05 -2.31 -13.53
C ILE A 19 -0.90 -2.05 -12.29
N TYR A 20 -1.16 -3.11 -11.53
CA TYR A 20 -1.87 -3.04 -10.27
C TYR A 20 -0.88 -2.93 -9.12
N ILE A 21 -0.79 -1.73 -8.52
CA ILE A 21 0.14 -1.43 -7.43
C ILE A 21 -0.55 -1.70 -6.09
N GLY A 22 -0.22 -2.80 -5.43
CA GLY A 22 -0.70 -3.08 -4.08
C GLY A 22 0.08 -2.26 -3.05
N VAL A 23 -0.58 -1.29 -2.41
CA VAL A 23 0.02 -0.49 -1.33
C VAL A 23 -0.28 -1.17 0.00
N VAL A 24 0.70 -1.90 0.51
CA VAL A 24 0.57 -2.80 1.65
C VAL A 24 1.47 -2.38 2.82
N GLY A 25 1.37 -3.05 3.95
CA GLY A 25 2.17 -2.71 5.12
C GLY A 25 1.34 -2.64 6.41
N PRO A 26 1.95 -2.27 7.53
CA PRO A 26 1.26 -2.09 8.80
C PRO A 26 0.14 -1.05 8.71
N VAL A 27 -0.90 -1.16 9.54
CA VAL A 27 -1.88 -0.09 9.69
C VAL A 27 -1.18 1.19 10.17
N ARG A 28 -1.73 2.36 9.82
CA ARG A 28 -1.19 3.66 10.27
C ARG A 28 0.22 4.02 9.78
N ALA A 29 0.80 3.24 8.86
CA ALA A 29 2.11 3.54 8.27
C ALA A 29 2.08 4.67 7.21
N GLY A 30 0.90 5.16 6.81
CA GLY A 30 0.75 6.24 5.83
C GLY A 30 0.37 5.79 4.43
N LYS A 31 -0.09 4.55 4.23
CA LYS A 31 -0.50 3.98 2.93
C LYS A 31 -1.47 4.88 2.16
N SER A 32 -2.59 5.21 2.76
CA SER A 32 -3.62 6.06 2.12
C SER A 32 -3.11 7.48 1.83
N THR A 33 -2.20 8.01 2.65
CA THR A 33 -1.52 9.29 2.39
C THR A 33 -0.61 9.20 1.18
N PHE A 34 0.16 8.12 1.07
CA PHE A 34 1.00 7.85 -0.11
C PHE A 34 0.14 7.74 -1.37
N ILE A 35 -0.94 6.92 -1.35
CA ILE A 35 -1.85 6.77 -2.48
C ILE A 35 -2.41 8.10 -2.91
N LYS A 36 -2.92 8.91 -1.96
CA LYS A 36 -3.45 10.24 -2.25
C LYS A 36 -2.42 11.12 -2.96
N ARG A 37 -1.19 11.20 -2.44
CA ARG A 37 -0.11 11.99 -3.03
C ARG A 37 0.29 11.49 -4.42
N PHE A 38 0.43 10.19 -4.57
CA PHE A 38 0.75 9.58 -5.87
C PHE A 38 -0.34 9.90 -6.91
N MET A 39 -1.60 9.76 -6.54
CA MET A 39 -2.73 10.12 -7.39
C MET A 39 -2.71 11.60 -7.78
N GLU A 40 -2.54 12.49 -6.80
CA GLU A 40 -2.54 13.94 -7.02
C GLU A 40 -1.39 14.41 -7.93
N THR A 41 -0.22 13.76 -7.85
CA THR A 41 0.99 14.21 -8.54
C THR A 41 1.29 13.46 -9.83
N GLN A 42 0.93 12.16 -9.91
CA GLN A 42 1.32 11.30 -11.03
C GLN A 42 0.14 10.83 -11.88
N VAL A 43 -1.04 10.62 -11.31
CA VAL A 43 -2.17 10.00 -12.03
C VAL A 43 -3.17 11.05 -12.50
N ILE A 44 -3.72 11.84 -11.59
CA ILE A 44 -4.75 12.85 -11.90
C ILE A 44 -4.32 13.86 -12.98
N PRO A 45 -3.07 14.36 -13.01
CA PRO A 45 -2.63 15.26 -14.08
C PRO A 45 -2.65 14.65 -15.48
N ASN A 46 -2.56 13.31 -15.58
CA ASN A 46 -2.57 12.58 -16.85
C ASN A 46 -4.00 12.19 -17.32
N ILE A 47 -5.05 12.56 -16.59
CA ILE A 47 -6.43 12.32 -17.01
C ILE A 47 -6.91 13.49 -17.85
N ASP A 48 -7.03 13.33 -19.16
CA ASP A 48 -7.47 14.40 -20.09
C ASP A 48 -8.95 14.79 -19.89
N ASN A 49 -9.81 13.79 -19.66
CA ASN A 49 -11.25 14.02 -19.50
C ASN A 49 -11.56 14.64 -18.14
N VAL A 50 -12.17 15.84 -18.16
CA VAL A 50 -12.49 16.61 -16.95
C VAL A 50 -13.39 15.85 -15.98
N TYR A 51 -14.41 15.14 -16.48
CA TYR A 51 -15.35 14.39 -15.63
C TYR A 51 -14.65 13.19 -14.96
N ARG A 52 -13.82 12.46 -15.70
CA ARG A 52 -13.01 11.36 -15.13
C ARG A 52 -12.01 11.89 -14.10
N ARG A 53 -11.43 13.07 -14.35
CA ARG A 53 -10.49 13.71 -13.42
C ARG A 53 -11.17 14.10 -12.11
N GLU A 54 -12.35 14.69 -12.15
CA GLU A 54 -13.11 15.03 -10.93
C GLU A 54 -13.54 13.77 -10.19
N ARG A 55 -14.03 12.75 -10.89
CA ARG A 55 -14.36 11.46 -10.28
C ARG A 55 -13.15 10.83 -9.60
N ALA A 56 -11.98 10.82 -10.23
CA ALA A 56 -10.75 10.29 -9.64
C ALA A 56 -10.32 11.05 -8.36
N LYS A 57 -10.63 12.36 -8.26
CA LYS A 57 -10.42 13.13 -7.02
C LYS A 57 -11.38 12.70 -5.92
N ASP A 58 -12.63 12.40 -6.24
CA ASP A 58 -13.64 11.95 -5.27
C ASP A 58 -13.33 10.53 -4.75
N GLU A 59 -12.62 9.73 -5.54
CA GLU A 59 -12.19 8.37 -5.18
C GLU A 59 -10.96 8.33 -4.25
N LEU A 60 -10.29 9.48 -4.03
CA LEU A 60 -9.09 9.55 -3.19
C LEU A 60 -9.36 9.06 -1.77
N PRO A 61 -8.44 8.27 -1.19
CA PRO A 61 -8.56 7.84 0.18
C PRO A 61 -8.62 9.03 1.13
N GLN A 62 -9.53 8.98 2.08
CA GLN A 62 -9.56 9.94 3.18
C GLN A 62 -8.49 9.55 4.20
N SER A 63 -7.49 10.41 4.36
CA SER A 63 -6.49 10.26 5.42
C SER A 63 -7.15 10.49 6.78
N GLY A 64 -7.48 9.41 7.48
CA GLY A 64 -7.99 9.51 8.86
C GLY A 64 -6.90 10.03 9.79
N SER A 65 -7.18 11.09 10.54
CA SER A 65 -6.37 11.49 11.69
C SER A 65 -6.65 10.56 12.88
N GLY A 66 -5.63 10.29 13.70
CA GLY A 66 -5.78 9.44 14.90
C GLY A 66 -5.43 7.97 14.67
N ARG A 67 -5.70 7.13 15.69
CA ARG A 67 -5.31 5.69 15.71
C ARG A 67 -6.36 4.74 15.16
N MET A 68 -7.56 5.23 14.84
CA MET A 68 -8.71 4.38 14.52
C MET A 68 -8.66 3.85 13.08
N VAL A 69 -8.86 2.55 12.90
CA VAL A 69 -9.06 1.88 11.62
C VAL A 69 -10.54 1.85 11.28
N MET A 70 -10.92 2.34 10.09
CA MET A 70 -12.33 2.59 9.74
C MET A 70 -12.95 1.47 8.88
N THR A 71 -12.18 0.84 7.98
CA THR A 71 -12.68 -0.17 7.04
C THR A 71 -11.68 -1.30 6.89
N ALA A 72 -12.17 -2.49 6.53
CA ALA A 72 -11.33 -3.66 6.27
C ALA A 72 -11.17 -3.98 4.77
N GLU A 73 -12.02 -3.41 3.92
CA GLU A 73 -12.05 -3.74 2.50
C GLU A 73 -10.99 -2.99 1.70
N PRO A 74 -10.23 -3.68 0.83
CA PRO A 74 -9.38 -3.04 -0.17
C PRO A 74 -10.19 -2.23 -1.18
N LYS A 75 -9.61 -1.13 -1.65
CA LYS A 75 -10.20 -0.28 -2.68
C LYS A 75 -9.23 -0.07 -3.84
N PHE A 76 -9.74 -0.16 -5.06
CA PHE A 76 -9.01 0.25 -6.26
C PHE A 76 -9.10 1.77 -6.41
N VAL A 77 -7.97 2.42 -6.65
CA VAL A 77 -7.85 3.88 -6.79
C VAL A 77 -6.91 4.21 -7.97
N PRO A 78 -7.39 4.81 -9.04
CA PRO A 78 -8.79 5.05 -9.36
C PRO A 78 -9.52 3.75 -9.72
N GLU A 79 -10.85 3.81 -9.84
CA GLU A 79 -11.66 2.65 -10.24
C GLU A 79 -11.30 2.14 -11.65
N GLU A 80 -10.98 3.04 -12.58
CA GLU A 80 -10.46 2.72 -13.91
C GLU A 80 -8.97 3.04 -14.01
N ALA A 81 -8.19 2.15 -14.65
CA ALA A 81 -6.77 2.38 -14.86
C ALA A 81 -6.50 3.67 -15.68
N VAL A 82 -5.41 4.35 -15.39
CA VAL A 82 -5.00 5.58 -16.03
C VAL A 82 -3.60 5.44 -16.60
N ASP A 83 -3.42 5.85 -17.85
CA ASP A 83 -2.12 5.87 -18.49
C ASP A 83 -1.26 6.99 -17.93
N ILE A 84 -0.08 6.64 -17.44
CA ILE A 84 0.93 7.59 -17.01
C ILE A 84 2.18 7.47 -17.89
N ALA A 85 2.78 8.60 -18.21
CA ALA A 85 4.07 8.63 -18.88
C ALA A 85 5.17 8.28 -17.87
N LEU A 86 6.06 7.35 -18.24
CA LEU A 86 7.20 6.98 -17.42
C LEU A 86 8.45 7.75 -17.81
N ASP A 87 8.89 7.61 -19.07
CA ASP A 87 10.05 8.27 -19.66
C ASP A 87 9.82 8.44 -21.16
N GLU A 88 10.81 8.96 -21.91
CA GLU A 88 10.74 9.24 -23.34
C GLU A 88 10.12 8.10 -24.16
N GLY A 89 8.82 8.18 -24.40
CA GLY A 89 8.06 7.27 -25.26
C GLY A 89 7.52 5.99 -24.58
N SER A 90 7.65 5.87 -23.24
CA SER A 90 7.08 4.76 -22.48
C SER A 90 5.88 5.23 -21.63
N SER A 91 4.80 4.46 -21.64
CA SER A 91 3.64 4.68 -20.78
C SER A 91 3.18 3.36 -20.16
N CYS A 92 2.51 3.43 -19.05
CA CYS A 92 1.83 2.27 -18.46
C CYS A 92 0.49 2.69 -17.85
N SER A 93 -0.50 1.79 -17.91
CA SER A 93 -1.77 1.98 -17.23
C SER A 93 -1.65 1.55 -15.78
N VAL A 94 -1.95 2.43 -14.84
CA VAL A 94 -1.80 2.15 -13.41
C VAL A 94 -3.13 2.18 -12.67
N ARG A 95 -3.25 1.30 -11.68
CA ARG A 95 -4.24 1.34 -10.60
C ARG A 95 -3.52 1.05 -9.29
N LEU A 96 -3.83 1.82 -8.27
CA LEU A 96 -3.38 1.50 -6.92
C LEU A 96 -4.47 0.72 -6.18
N ILE A 97 -4.05 -0.07 -5.21
CA ILE A 97 -4.96 -0.81 -4.34
C ILE A 97 -4.64 -0.40 -2.92
N ASP A 98 -5.58 0.34 -2.30
CA ASP A 98 -5.50 0.69 -0.88
C ASP A 98 -6.06 -0.46 -0.05
N CYS A 99 -5.33 -0.87 0.97
CA CYS A 99 -5.79 -1.86 1.94
C CYS A 99 -5.52 -1.39 3.36
N VAL A 100 -6.20 -1.99 4.31
CA VAL A 100 -6.01 -1.66 5.73
C VAL A 100 -4.57 -1.90 6.18
N GLY A 101 -4.04 -3.05 5.83
CA GLY A 101 -2.75 -3.52 6.31
C GLY A 101 -2.87 -4.38 7.57
N TYR A 102 -1.76 -4.98 7.98
CA TYR A 102 -1.72 -5.81 9.20
C TYR A 102 -1.84 -4.95 10.45
N MET A 103 -2.63 -5.43 11.39
CA MET A 103 -2.81 -4.77 12.67
C MET A 103 -1.53 -4.76 13.48
N ILE A 104 -1.34 -3.71 14.26
CA ILE A 104 -0.18 -3.51 15.13
C ILE A 104 -0.64 -3.19 16.55
N PRO A 105 0.19 -3.44 17.57
CA PRO A 105 -0.03 -2.91 18.89
C PRO A 105 -0.25 -1.39 18.86
N GLY A 106 -1.04 -0.84 19.76
CA GLY A 106 -1.32 0.60 19.81
C GLY A 106 -2.30 1.14 18.75
N ALA A 107 -2.63 0.40 17.69
CA ALA A 107 -3.69 0.78 16.76
C ALA A 107 -5.07 0.55 17.40
N THR A 108 -5.97 1.50 17.24
CA THR A 108 -7.35 1.43 17.75
C THR A 108 -8.36 1.11 16.64
N GLY A 109 -9.59 0.73 17.03
CA GLY A 109 -10.66 0.35 16.09
C GLY A 109 -10.79 -1.15 15.87
N GLN A 110 -10.00 -1.95 16.60
CA GLN A 110 -10.10 -3.41 16.65
C GLN A 110 -11.14 -3.88 17.67
N MET A 111 -11.47 -3.02 18.62
CA MET A 111 -12.39 -3.30 19.73
C MET A 111 -13.61 -2.41 19.65
N GLU A 112 -14.75 -2.93 20.08
CA GLU A 112 -15.99 -2.22 20.33
C GLU A 112 -16.39 -2.46 21.79
N GLY A 113 -16.10 -1.46 22.64
CA GLY A 113 -16.13 -1.66 24.10
C GLY A 113 -15.04 -2.65 24.54
N GLU A 114 -15.45 -3.70 25.24
CA GLU A 114 -14.56 -4.79 25.74
C GLU A 114 -14.45 -5.98 24.79
N SER A 115 -15.21 -5.99 23.68
CA SER A 115 -15.25 -7.10 22.74
C SER A 115 -14.53 -6.75 21.44
N PRO A 116 -13.98 -7.75 20.69
CA PRO A 116 -13.48 -7.54 19.34
C PRO A 116 -14.57 -6.97 18.43
N ARG A 117 -14.23 -5.94 17.66
CA ARG A 117 -15.13 -5.39 16.66
C ARG A 117 -15.33 -6.40 15.53
N MET A 118 -16.60 -6.78 15.32
CA MET A 118 -16.99 -7.69 14.25
C MET A 118 -17.34 -6.92 12.98
N VAL A 119 -16.97 -7.46 11.84
CA VAL A 119 -17.23 -6.88 10.52
C VAL A 119 -17.58 -7.96 9.50
N SER A 120 -18.43 -7.61 8.55
CA SER A 120 -18.69 -8.45 7.37
C SER A 120 -17.63 -8.17 6.32
N THR A 121 -17.31 -9.19 5.51
CA THR A 121 -16.42 -9.08 4.35
C THR A 121 -17.08 -9.68 3.12
N PRO A 122 -16.76 -9.24 1.89
CA PRO A 122 -17.34 -9.84 0.69
C PRO A 122 -16.86 -11.28 0.41
N TRP A 123 -15.92 -11.79 1.18
CA TRP A 123 -15.27 -13.09 0.96
C TRP A 123 -15.76 -14.20 1.88
N LEU A 124 -16.48 -13.84 2.93
CA LEU A 124 -16.98 -14.77 3.93
C LEU A 124 -18.48 -14.55 4.14
N ASP A 125 -19.19 -15.64 4.43
CA ASP A 125 -20.63 -15.64 4.68
C ASP A 125 -20.99 -15.42 6.16
N HIS A 126 -19.98 -15.13 7.00
CA HIS A 126 -20.11 -14.83 8.41
C HIS A 126 -19.23 -13.63 8.80
N GLU A 127 -19.58 -13.00 9.92
CA GLU A 127 -18.77 -11.93 10.49
C GLU A 127 -17.47 -12.47 11.11
N VAL A 128 -16.41 -11.69 10.95
CA VAL A 128 -15.09 -11.96 11.53
C VAL A 128 -14.61 -10.73 12.29
N THR A 129 -13.57 -10.88 13.08
CA THR A 129 -12.98 -9.73 13.76
C THR A 129 -12.38 -8.74 12.75
N MET A 130 -12.33 -7.46 13.13
CA MET A 130 -11.69 -6.43 12.30
C MET A 130 -10.24 -6.80 11.95
N SER A 131 -9.52 -7.45 12.85
CA SER A 131 -8.15 -7.91 12.64
C SER A 131 -8.08 -9.02 11.58
N GLU A 132 -8.94 -10.03 11.66
CA GLU A 132 -9.01 -11.10 10.65
C GLU A 132 -9.43 -10.56 9.28
N ALA A 133 -10.40 -9.65 9.23
CA ALA A 133 -10.82 -9.02 7.97
C ALA A 133 -9.70 -8.21 7.32
N ALA A 134 -8.96 -7.43 8.12
CA ALA A 134 -7.82 -6.64 7.65
C ALA A 134 -6.68 -7.54 7.14
N GLU A 135 -6.42 -8.64 7.84
CA GLU A 135 -5.44 -9.66 7.45
C GLU A 135 -5.82 -10.32 6.13
N LEU A 136 -7.06 -10.80 6.03
CA LEU A 136 -7.58 -11.45 4.82
C LEU A 136 -7.51 -10.49 3.62
N GLY A 137 -7.99 -9.26 3.78
CA GLY A 137 -7.94 -8.24 2.72
C GLY A 137 -6.51 -7.92 2.27
N THR A 138 -5.57 -7.77 3.22
CA THR A 138 -4.16 -7.49 2.91
C THR A 138 -3.50 -8.66 2.18
N THR A 139 -3.70 -9.89 2.65
CA THR A 139 -3.19 -11.10 2.00
C THR A 139 -3.73 -11.24 0.57
N ARG A 140 -5.02 -10.95 0.34
CA ARG A 140 -5.59 -10.97 -1.03
C ARG A 140 -4.97 -9.92 -1.94
N VAL A 141 -4.73 -8.70 -1.45
CA VAL A 141 -4.03 -7.67 -2.22
C VAL A 141 -2.63 -8.15 -2.59
N ILE A 142 -1.89 -8.73 -1.64
CA ILE A 142 -0.55 -9.26 -1.87
C ILE A 142 -0.58 -10.39 -2.90
N ARG A 143 -1.46 -11.37 -2.77
CA ARG A 143 -1.42 -12.61 -3.55
C ARG A 143 -2.17 -12.53 -4.87
N GLU A 144 -3.37 -11.94 -4.87
CA GLU A 144 -4.34 -12.09 -5.95
C GLU A 144 -4.52 -10.82 -6.79
N HIS A 145 -4.45 -9.62 -6.18
CA HIS A 145 -4.92 -8.40 -6.83
C HIS A 145 -3.82 -7.48 -7.34
N SER A 146 -2.61 -7.57 -6.82
CA SER A 146 -1.51 -6.69 -7.23
C SER A 146 -0.51 -7.39 -8.16
N THR A 147 0.06 -6.62 -9.10
CA THR A 147 1.17 -7.03 -9.96
C THR A 147 2.51 -6.79 -9.28
N ILE A 148 2.61 -5.63 -8.60
CA ILE A 148 3.76 -5.21 -7.82
C ILE A 148 3.30 -4.73 -6.44
N GLY A 149 4.19 -4.76 -5.46
CA GLY A 149 3.95 -4.29 -4.11
C GLY A 149 4.70 -2.98 -3.80
N ILE A 150 4.04 -2.06 -3.07
CA ILE A 150 4.71 -0.99 -2.34
C ILE A 150 4.43 -1.22 -0.86
N VAL A 151 5.46 -1.62 -0.13
CA VAL A 151 5.38 -1.80 1.32
C VAL A 151 5.63 -0.45 1.97
N VAL A 152 4.60 0.14 2.58
CA VAL A 152 4.75 1.39 3.34
C VAL A 152 4.92 1.04 4.80
N THR A 153 6.02 1.49 5.38
CA THR A 153 6.32 1.42 6.81
C THR A 153 6.75 2.79 7.33
N THR A 154 7.09 2.91 8.62
CA THR A 154 7.44 4.20 9.23
C THR A 154 8.54 4.03 10.29
N ASP A 155 9.28 5.11 10.53
CA ASP A 155 10.22 5.23 11.65
C ASP A 155 9.54 5.53 12.99
N GLY A 156 8.19 5.60 13.02
CA GLY A 156 7.39 5.95 14.19
C GLY A 156 7.14 7.46 14.37
N SER A 157 7.78 8.32 13.59
CA SER A 157 7.67 9.79 13.78
C SER A 157 6.38 10.42 13.25
N ILE A 158 5.61 9.70 12.42
CA ILE A 158 4.40 10.21 11.77
C ILE A 158 3.12 10.01 12.60
N THR A 159 3.20 9.25 13.69
CA THR A 159 2.11 8.97 14.61
C THR A 159 2.64 8.94 16.04
N ASP A 160 1.76 8.75 17.00
CA ASP A 160 2.10 8.52 18.41
C ASP A 160 2.29 7.01 18.76
N ILE A 161 2.38 6.14 17.72
CA ILE A 161 2.67 4.71 17.86
C ILE A 161 4.18 4.52 17.65
N PRO A 162 4.89 3.89 18.60
CA PRO A 162 6.33 3.74 18.52
C PRO A 162 6.76 2.78 17.40
N ARG A 163 7.99 2.94 16.90
CA ARG A 163 8.55 2.14 15.79
C ARG A 163 8.47 0.64 16.05
N GLU A 164 8.71 0.23 17.28
CA GLU A 164 8.75 -1.19 17.68
C GLU A 164 7.46 -1.93 17.36
N ASP A 165 6.32 -1.25 17.44
CA ASP A 165 5.01 -1.84 17.16
C ASP A 165 4.79 -2.14 15.68
N TYR A 166 5.57 -1.54 14.78
CA TYR A 166 5.47 -1.75 13.33
C TYR A 166 6.29 -2.93 12.80
N ILE A 167 7.37 -3.32 13.52
CA ILE A 167 8.41 -4.22 13.02
C ILE A 167 7.84 -5.60 12.62
N GLU A 168 7.00 -6.18 13.47
CA GLU A 168 6.45 -7.52 13.21
C GLU A 168 5.58 -7.54 11.95
N ALA A 169 4.65 -6.60 11.84
CA ALA A 169 3.75 -6.47 10.70
C ALA A 169 4.50 -6.13 9.40
N GLU A 170 5.52 -5.26 9.46
CA GLU A 170 6.42 -4.94 8.36
C GLU A 170 7.12 -6.20 7.85
N GLY A 171 7.78 -6.93 8.76
CA GLY A 171 8.49 -8.16 8.42
C GLY A 171 7.57 -9.24 7.85
N ARG A 172 6.31 -9.30 8.29
CA ARG A 172 5.32 -10.23 7.75
C ARG A 172 5.00 -9.92 6.29
N VAL A 173 4.69 -8.66 5.96
CA VAL A 173 4.41 -8.23 4.59
C VAL A 173 5.57 -8.53 3.65
N ILE A 174 6.79 -8.19 4.07
CA ILE A 174 8.01 -8.42 3.29
C ILE A 174 8.17 -9.91 2.99
N ARG A 175 8.07 -10.77 4.02
CA ARG A 175 8.17 -12.22 3.82
C ARG A 175 7.11 -12.77 2.87
N GLU A 176 5.85 -12.35 2.99
CA GLU A 176 4.79 -12.82 2.11
C GLU A 176 5.03 -12.45 0.64
N LEU A 177 5.54 -11.24 0.37
CA LEU A 177 5.91 -10.82 -0.99
C LEU A 177 7.10 -11.62 -1.54
N GLN A 178 8.11 -11.87 -0.70
CA GLN A 178 9.28 -12.69 -1.05
C GLN A 178 8.91 -14.14 -1.35
N GLU A 179 8.07 -14.77 -0.51
CA GLU A 179 7.62 -16.15 -0.69
C GLU A 179 6.92 -16.40 -2.02
N ILE A 180 6.16 -15.43 -2.52
CA ILE A 180 5.47 -15.55 -3.81
C ILE A 180 6.29 -14.99 -4.98
N GLY A 181 7.51 -14.49 -4.73
CA GLY A 181 8.37 -13.91 -5.74
C GLY A 181 7.79 -12.65 -6.41
N LYS A 182 6.94 -11.90 -5.70
CA LYS A 182 6.34 -10.67 -6.24
C LYS A 182 7.33 -9.51 -6.14
N PRO A 183 7.56 -8.74 -7.23
CA PRO A 183 8.37 -7.53 -7.17
C PRO A 183 7.76 -6.51 -6.20
N PHE A 184 8.58 -5.88 -5.37
CA PHE A 184 8.13 -4.85 -4.46
C PHE A 184 9.22 -3.84 -4.14
N LEU A 185 8.80 -2.67 -3.66
CA LEU A 185 9.64 -1.64 -3.06
C LEU A 185 9.21 -1.43 -1.61
N VAL A 186 10.13 -1.02 -0.76
CA VAL A 186 9.82 -0.58 0.61
C VAL A 186 9.94 0.95 0.68
N LEU A 187 8.93 1.60 1.21
CA LEU A 187 8.86 3.03 1.42
C LEU A 187 8.85 3.29 2.94
N LEU A 188 9.92 3.89 3.46
CA LEU A 188 10.04 4.29 4.85
C LEU A 188 9.51 5.72 5.02
N ASN A 189 8.34 5.86 5.63
CA ASN A 189 7.70 7.15 5.88
C ASN A 189 8.19 7.76 7.20
N ALA A 190 8.81 8.93 7.12
CA ALA A 190 9.40 9.63 8.24
C ALA A 190 9.25 11.14 8.10
N THR A 191 9.20 11.87 9.23
CA THR A 191 9.16 13.34 9.23
C THR A 191 10.50 13.98 8.84
N GLU A 192 11.61 13.29 9.11
CA GLU A 192 12.97 13.73 8.80
C GLU A 192 13.72 12.66 8.00
N PRO A 193 13.38 12.45 6.72
CA PRO A 193 13.91 11.33 5.93
C PRO A 193 15.44 11.40 5.73
N GLU A 194 16.02 12.60 5.73
CA GLU A 194 17.46 12.81 5.54
C GLU A 194 18.31 12.64 6.81
N SER A 195 17.68 12.40 7.97
CA SER A 195 18.41 12.21 9.21
C SER A 195 19.23 10.91 9.18
N ASP A 196 20.43 10.92 9.81
CA ASP A 196 21.31 9.75 9.87
C ASP A 196 20.60 8.51 10.46
N ARG A 197 19.71 8.72 11.43
CA ARG A 197 18.91 7.67 12.06
C ARG A 197 17.97 7.00 11.04
N VAL A 198 17.24 7.78 10.26
CA VAL A 198 16.30 7.27 9.27
C VAL A 198 17.04 6.60 8.12
N GLN A 199 18.14 7.19 7.68
CA GLN A 199 19.00 6.63 6.63
C GLN A 199 19.65 5.29 7.07
N ALA A 200 20.03 5.15 8.34
CA ALA A 200 20.53 3.88 8.89
C ALA A 200 19.41 2.82 8.89
N MET A 201 18.20 3.19 9.36
CA MET A 201 17.05 2.30 9.37
C MET A 201 16.66 1.86 7.94
N ALA A 202 16.70 2.75 6.96
CA ALA A 202 16.45 2.43 5.56
C ALA A 202 17.43 1.36 5.05
N ARG A 203 18.74 1.52 5.36
CA ARG A 203 19.76 0.50 5.01
C ARG A 203 19.51 -0.84 5.68
N ASP A 204 19.11 -0.85 6.94
CA ASP A 204 18.79 -2.09 7.68
C ASP A 204 17.60 -2.81 7.04
N ILE A 205 16.51 -2.09 6.71
CA ILE A 205 15.34 -2.65 6.03
C ILE A 205 15.73 -3.18 4.64
N ALA A 206 16.52 -2.42 3.86
CA ALA A 206 17.00 -2.85 2.55
C ALA A 206 17.80 -4.16 2.63
N SER A 207 18.61 -4.33 3.67
CA SER A 207 19.43 -5.53 3.85
C SER A 207 18.61 -6.80 4.06
N VAL A 208 17.43 -6.71 4.67
CA VAL A 208 16.55 -7.87 4.92
C VAL A 208 15.49 -8.05 3.84
N SER A 209 15.14 -6.99 3.11
CA SER A 209 14.14 -7.05 2.04
C SER A 209 14.74 -7.39 0.68
N TYR A 210 16.06 -7.33 0.51
CA TYR A 210 16.76 -7.44 -0.79
C TYR A 210 16.27 -6.42 -1.84
N THR A 211 15.71 -5.31 -1.38
CA THR A 211 15.23 -4.22 -2.22
C THR A 211 16.21 -3.06 -2.21
N HIS A 212 16.33 -2.36 -3.31
CA HIS A 212 17.00 -1.06 -3.34
C HIS A 212 15.96 0.01 -2.98
N LEU A 213 16.22 0.72 -1.91
CA LEU A 213 15.45 1.87 -1.43
C LEU A 213 15.91 3.15 -2.11
#